data_b3a48dd17191f5a73d2cf719c3714dc4
#
_entry.id   b3a48dd17191f5a73d2cf719c3714dc4
#
_cell.length_a   1.000
_cell.length_b   1.000
_cell.length_c   1.000
_cell.angle_alpha   90.00
_cell.angle_beta   90.00
_cell.angle_gamma   90.00
#
_symmetry.space_group_name_H-M   'P 1'
#
loop_
_entity.id
_entity.type
_entity.pdbx_description
1 polymer ?
#
loop_
_entity_poly.entity_id
_entity_poly.type
_entity_poly.pdbx_seq_one_letter_code
_entity_poly.pdbx_strand_id
1 'polypeptide(L)'
;MRLREMTEDDLPQVLELQRELAFQDWNEKQFLSEIRASYADCIVCEDEGRECGRGKTRCKLLGYAIFHLLGPNSELLSIATRESEQRKGIGSQLLHAGLDKLTDPDDQCFLEVRNSNVKARAFYEKHGFKLYSIRKKYYADGEDAALYRFSRRSPR
;
A
#
# COMPACT_ATOMS: atom_id res chain seq x y z
N MET A 1 7.65 -16.55 0.55
CA MET A 1 6.99 -15.23 0.47
C MET A 1 5.79 -15.34 -0.45
N ARG A 2 4.62 -15.01 0.05
CA ARG A 2 3.36 -15.16 -0.68
C ARG A 2 2.47 -13.93 -0.51
N LEU A 3 1.94 -13.44 -1.64
CA LEU A 3 0.89 -12.41 -1.65
C LEU A 3 -0.47 -13.09 -1.60
N ARG A 4 -1.36 -12.56 -0.79
CA ARG A 4 -2.75 -13.01 -0.70
C ARG A 4 -3.66 -11.89 -0.24
N GLU A 5 -4.97 -12.13 -0.30
CA GLU A 5 -5.96 -11.19 0.18
C GLU A 5 -5.87 -11.06 1.70
N MET A 6 -5.99 -9.81 2.19
CA MET A 6 -6.05 -9.52 3.62
C MET A 6 -7.40 -9.96 4.19
N THR A 7 -7.38 -10.54 5.38
CA THR A 7 -8.60 -10.90 6.12
C THR A 7 -8.62 -10.19 7.48
N GLU A 8 -9.75 -10.25 8.18
CA GLU A 8 -9.88 -9.68 9.52
C GLU A 8 -8.86 -10.25 10.50
N ASP A 9 -8.48 -11.50 10.30
CA ASP A 9 -7.49 -12.17 11.13
C ASP A 9 -6.08 -11.59 11.04
N ASP A 10 -5.80 -10.83 9.99
CA ASP A 10 -4.51 -10.16 9.78
C ASP A 10 -4.38 -8.86 10.56
N LEU A 11 -5.48 -8.30 11.06
CA LEU A 11 -5.48 -6.96 11.63
C LEU A 11 -4.54 -6.75 12.80
N PRO A 12 -4.34 -7.69 13.74
CA PRO A 12 -3.35 -7.50 14.79
C PRO A 12 -1.96 -7.23 14.25
N GLN A 13 -1.52 -7.99 13.24
CA GLN A 13 -0.22 -7.79 12.62
C GLN A 13 -0.16 -6.52 11.74
N VAL A 14 -1.25 -6.19 11.05
CA VAL A 14 -1.34 -4.96 10.23
C VAL A 14 -1.21 -3.72 11.12
N LEU A 15 -1.92 -3.70 12.25
CA LEU A 15 -1.84 -2.60 13.22
C LEU A 15 -0.45 -2.49 13.85
N GLU A 16 0.19 -3.61 14.14
CA GLU A 16 1.55 -3.65 14.63
C GLU A 16 2.54 -3.04 13.61
N LEU A 17 2.42 -3.43 12.35
CA LEU A 17 3.22 -2.87 11.25
C LEU A 17 3.06 -1.36 11.13
N GLN A 18 1.82 -0.88 11.19
CA GLN A 18 1.53 0.54 11.13
C GLN A 18 2.19 1.30 12.28
N ARG A 19 2.12 0.76 13.50
CA ARG A 19 2.76 1.38 14.67
C ARG A 19 4.27 1.40 14.54
N GLU A 20 4.87 0.31 14.07
CA GLU A 20 6.32 0.20 13.85
C GLU A 20 6.83 1.29 12.91
N LEU A 21 6.09 1.53 11.82
CA LEU A 21 6.49 2.50 10.80
C LEU A 21 6.02 3.92 11.08
N ALA A 22 5.06 4.10 11.98
CA ALA A 22 4.57 5.38 12.46
C ALA A 22 4.19 6.40 11.36
N PHE A 23 3.71 5.92 10.21
CA PHE A 23 3.39 6.79 9.07
C PHE A 23 1.90 7.10 8.91
N GLN A 24 1.05 6.32 9.51
CA GLN A 24 -0.41 6.48 9.51
C GLN A 24 -0.98 6.11 10.87
N ASP A 25 -2.23 6.49 11.10
CA ASP A 25 -2.91 6.26 12.38
C ASP A 25 -4.32 5.69 12.13
N TRP A 26 -4.41 4.68 11.29
CA TRP A 26 -5.67 3.99 11.06
C TRP A 26 -5.99 3.05 12.22
N ASN A 27 -7.26 3.07 12.66
CA ASN A 27 -7.73 2.12 13.67
C ASN A 27 -8.27 0.84 13.02
N GLU A 28 -8.58 -0.15 13.85
CA GLU A 28 -9.12 -1.44 13.39
C GLU A 28 -10.39 -1.25 12.55
N LYS A 29 -11.27 -0.37 12.98
CA LYS A 29 -12.54 -0.10 12.30
C LYS A 29 -12.33 0.42 10.87
N GLN A 30 -11.34 1.27 10.67
CA GLN A 30 -11.00 1.78 9.34
C GLN A 30 -10.51 0.67 8.42
N PHE A 31 -9.63 -0.20 8.90
CA PHE A 31 -9.18 -1.37 8.13
C PHE A 31 -10.33 -2.33 7.82
N LEU A 32 -11.20 -2.61 8.79
CA LEU A 32 -12.37 -3.48 8.57
C LEU A 32 -13.28 -2.93 7.48
N SER A 33 -13.49 -1.62 7.48
CA SER A 33 -14.29 -0.95 6.44
C SER A 33 -13.73 -1.20 5.05
N GLU A 34 -12.40 -1.14 4.91
CA GLU A 34 -11.74 -1.41 3.63
C GLU A 34 -11.83 -2.88 3.23
N ILE A 35 -11.60 -3.79 4.17
CA ILE A 35 -11.71 -5.25 3.90
C ILE A 35 -13.10 -5.62 3.38
N ARG A 36 -14.13 -4.97 3.89
CA ARG A 36 -15.53 -5.23 3.52
C ARG A 36 -16.01 -4.50 2.27
N ALA A 37 -15.25 -3.51 1.80
CA ALA A 37 -15.64 -2.70 0.64
C ALA A 37 -15.36 -3.47 -0.66
N SER A 38 -16.37 -3.55 -1.54
CA SER A 38 -16.24 -4.27 -2.81
C SER A 38 -15.23 -3.66 -3.77
N TYR A 39 -14.99 -2.35 -3.67
CA TYR A 39 -14.05 -1.62 -4.53
C TYR A 39 -12.63 -1.60 -3.97
N ALA A 40 -12.43 -2.10 -2.76
CA ALA A 40 -11.12 -2.11 -2.13
C ALA A 40 -10.37 -3.42 -2.42
N ASP A 41 -9.09 -3.29 -2.68
CA ASP A 41 -8.18 -4.42 -2.84
C ASP A 41 -7.16 -4.35 -1.71
N CYS A 42 -7.32 -5.20 -0.72
CA CYS A 42 -6.48 -5.26 0.46
C CYS A 42 -5.59 -6.48 0.38
N ILE A 43 -4.29 -6.28 0.27
CA ILE A 43 -3.31 -7.33 -0.01
C ILE A 43 -2.30 -7.41 1.13
N VAL A 44 -1.91 -8.62 1.50
CA VAL A 44 -0.80 -8.85 2.44
C VAL A 44 0.27 -9.70 1.78
N CYS A 45 1.50 -9.50 2.22
CA CYS A 45 2.63 -10.37 1.90
C CYS A 45 3.03 -11.10 3.17
N GLU A 46 3.02 -12.43 3.13
CA GLU A 46 3.38 -13.24 4.29
C GLU A 46 4.62 -14.09 4.04
N ASP A 47 5.31 -14.41 5.12
CA ASP A 47 6.45 -15.32 5.10
C ASP A 47 5.95 -16.76 5.16
N GLU A 48 6.35 -17.57 4.19
CA GLU A 48 5.99 -18.99 4.13
C GLU A 48 7.01 -19.89 4.86
N GLY A 49 7.69 -19.37 5.86
CA GLY A 49 8.72 -20.12 6.60
C GLY A 49 8.23 -21.46 7.14
N ARG A 50 9.17 -22.28 7.61
CA ARG A 50 8.92 -23.68 8.03
C ARG A 50 7.85 -23.84 9.11
N GLU A 51 7.55 -22.79 9.85
CA GLU A 51 6.52 -22.78 10.90
C GLU A 51 5.13 -22.45 10.39
N CYS A 52 5.05 -22.00 9.15
CA CYS A 52 3.82 -21.59 8.53
C CYS A 52 3.06 -22.80 7.99
N GLY A 53 1.85 -23.00 8.41
CA GLY A 53 0.99 -24.08 7.92
C GLY A 53 0.94 -25.34 8.78
N ARG A 54 1.64 -25.38 9.90
CA ARG A 54 1.54 -26.49 10.86
C ARG A 54 0.88 -25.99 12.14
N GLY A 55 -0.39 -26.30 12.30
CA GLY A 55 -1.13 -25.95 13.51
C GLY A 55 -1.64 -24.52 13.51
N LYS A 56 -1.74 -23.92 14.70
CA LYS A 56 -2.38 -22.61 14.91
C LYS A 56 -1.47 -21.40 14.67
N THR A 57 -0.24 -21.62 14.22
CA THR A 57 0.73 -20.54 14.06
C THR A 57 0.48 -19.85 12.72
N ARG A 58 0.15 -18.57 12.77
CA ARG A 58 -0.04 -17.73 11.59
C ARG A 58 1.31 -17.33 11.01
N CYS A 59 1.36 -17.23 9.69
CA CYS A 59 2.54 -16.70 9.01
C CYS A 59 2.76 -15.25 9.44
N LYS A 60 4.03 -14.86 9.55
CA LYS A 60 4.42 -13.48 9.82
C LYS A 60 4.11 -12.62 8.61
N LEU A 61 3.43 -11.50 8.80
CA LEU A 61 3.22 -10.52 7.75
C LEU A 61 4.48 -9.68 7.55
N LEU A 62 4.89 -9.57 6.31
CA LEU A 62 6.04 -8.79 5.88
C LEU A 62 5.64 -7.40 5.38
N GLY A 63 4.42 -7.25 4.91
CA GLY A 63 3.90 -5.99 4.42
C GLY A 63 2.45 -6.09 3.99
N TYR A 64 1.86 -4.95 3.66
CA TYR A 64 0.49 -4.88 3.16
C TYR A 64 0.30 -3.69 2.21
N ALA A 65 -0.76 -3.74 1.42
CA ALA A 65 -1.19 -2.62 0.59
C ALA A 65 -2.71 -2.55 0.53
N ILE A 66 -3.24 -1.34 0.48
CA ILE A 66 -4.68 -1.09 0.35
C ILE A 66 -4.90 -0.15 -0.83
N PHE A 67 -5.66 -0.63 -1.81
CA PHE A 67 -6.05 0.11 -2.99
C PHE A 67 -7.57 0.27 -3.03
N HIS A 68 -8.02 1.36 -3.65
CA HIS A 68 -9.37 1.45 -4.19
C HIS A 68 -9.24 1.29 -5.70
N LEU A 69 -9.85 0.26 -6.27
CA LEU A 69 -9.80 -0.03 -7.71
C LEU A 69 -11.09 0.45 -8.36
N LEU A 70 -11.05 1.68 -8.86
CA LEU A 70 -12.20 2.40 -9.44
C LEU A 70 -11.87 2.90 -10.86
N GLY A 71 -11.17 2.09 -11.65
CA GLY A 71 -10.79 2.47 -13.00
C GLY A 71 -9.92 3.72 -13.07
N PRO A 72 -10.38 4.77 -13.79
CA PRO A 72 -9.62 6.03 -13.88
C PRO A 72 -9.44 6.77 -12.56
N ASN A 73 -10.22 6.42 -11.54
CA ASN A 73 -10.20 7.08 -10.23
C ASN A 73 -9.66 6.18 -9.12
N SER A 74 -8.82 5.22 -9.48
CA SER A 74 -8.21 4.31 -8.50
C SER A 74 -7.20 5.03 -7.62
N GLU A 75 -7.02 4.53 -6.39
CA GLU A 75 -6.11 5.13 -5.41
C GLU A 75 -5.31 4.06 -4.68
N LEU A 76 -4.07 4.38 -4.36
CA LEU A 76 -3.30 3.67 -3.35
C LEU A 76 -3.44 4.42 -2.03
N LEU A 77 -4.12 3.82 -1.06
CA LEU A 77 -4.40 4.47 0.23
C LEU A 77 -3.30 4.21 1.25
N SER A 78 -2.72 3.02 1.24
CA SER A 78 -1.73 2.63 2.23
C SER A 78 -0.85 1.52 1.66
N ILE A 79 0.45 1.62 1.90
CA ILE A 79 1.40 0.55 1.58
C ILE A 79 2.49 0.58 2.65
N ALA A 80 2.82 -0.58 3.18
CA ALA A 80 3.81 -0.70 4.23
C ALA A 80 4.59 -2.00 4.10
N THR A 81 5.90 -1.91 4.33
CA THR A 81 6.79 -3.08 4.42
C THR A 81 7.50 -3.01 5.75
N ARG A 82 7.51 -4.13 6.48
CA ARG A 82 8.21 -4.24 7.77
C ARG A 82 9.64 -3.75 7.61
N GLU A 83 10.11 -2.96 8.56
CA GLU A 83 11.42 -2.29 8.47
C GLU A 83 12.56 -3.27 8.19
N SER A 84 12.56 -4.41 8.90
CA SER A 84 13.56 -5.47 8.70
C SER A 84 13.53 -6.11 7.32
N GLU A 85 12.43 -5.95 6.59
CA GLU A 85 12.18 -6.56 5.28
C GLU A 85 12.22 -5.57 4.12
N GLN A 86 12.54 -4.31 4.41
CA GLN A 86 12.64 -3.29 3.36
C GLN A 86 13.84 -3.57 2.45
N ARG A 87 13.76 -3.09 1.22
CA ARG A 87 14.76 -3.29 0.15
C ARG A 87 14.90 -4.72 -0.36
N LYS A 88 13.94 -5.60 -0.04
CA LYS A 88 13.89 -6.97 -0.54
C LYS A 88 12.86 -7.16 -1.65
N GLY A 89 12.28 -6.07 -2.17
CA GLY A 89 11.31 -6.11 -3.25
C GLY A 89 9.87 -6.36 -2.84
N ILE A 90 9.58 -6.42 -1.54
CA ILE A 90 8.21 -6.68 -1.05
C ILE A 90 7.27 -5.52 -1.41
N GLY A 91 7.71 -4.28 -1.19
CA GLY A 91 6.93 -3.10 -1.55
C GLY A 91 6.61 -3.06 -3.05
N SER A 92 7.59 -3.39 -3.89
CA SER A 92 7.40 -3.47 -5.34
C SER A 92 6.38 -4.53 -5.72
N GLN A 93 6.42 -5.70 -5.11
CA GLN A 93 5.46 -6.77 -5.37
C GLN A 93 4.05 -6.39 -4.96
N LEU A 94 3.90 -5.78 -3.79
CA LEU A 94 2.60 -5.29 -3.31
C LEU A 94 2.03 -4.21 -4.23
N LEU A 95 2.86 -3.26 -4.63
CA LEU A 95 2.45 -2.18 -5.54
C LEU A 95 1.98 -2.74 -6.88
N HIS A 96 2.77 -3.60 -7.49
CA HIS A 96 2.43 -4.19 -8.78
C HIS A 96 1.22 -5.14 -8.70
N ALA A 97 1.02 -5.82 -7.58
CA ALA A 97 -0.16 -6.67 -7.39
C ALA A 97 -1.46 -5.87 -7.54
N GLY A 98 -1.49 -4.64 -7.05
CA GLY A 98 -2.63 -3.75 -7.24
C GLY A 98 -2.67 -3.13 -8.63
N LEU A 99 -1.56 -2.57 -9.09
CA LEU A 99 -1.50 -1.88 -10.39
C LEU A 99 -1.81 -2.81 -11.57
N ASP A 100 -1.42 -4.07 -11.49
CA ASP A 100 -1.65 -5.04 -12.56
C ASP A 100 -3.12 -5.40 -12.74
N LYS A 101 -3.96 -5.06 -11.78
CA LYS A 101 -5.43 -5.20 -11.90
C LYS A 101 -6.06 -4.07 -12.68
N LEU A 102 -5.33 -3.00 -12.94
CA LEU A 102 -5.75 -1.89 -13.78
C LEU A 102 -5.39 -2.23 -15.24
N THR A 103 -6.35 -2.73 -15.98
CA THR A 103 -6.11 -3.28 -17.34
C THR A 103 -6.63 -2.40 -18.46
N ASP A 104 -7.53 -1.46 -18.16
CA ASP A 104 -8.09 -0.54 -19.15
C ASP A 104 -7.06 0.57 -19.44
N PRO A 105 -6.89 0.98 -20.73
CA PRO A 105 -5.98 2.07 -21.07
C PRO A 105 -6.24 3.39 -20.34
N ASP A 106 -7.47 3.65 -19.92
CA ASP A 106 -7.83 4.89 -19.21
C ASP A 106 -7.65 4.79 -17.70
N ASP A 107 -7.25 3.63 -17.18
CA ASP A 107 -7.07 3.45 -15.74
C ASP A 107 -5.90 4.26 -15.24
N GLN A 108 -6.09 4.86 -14.06
CA GLN A 108 -5.10 5.65 -13.37
C GLN A 108 -5.12 5.30 -11.88
N CYS A 109 -3.99 5.48 -11.22
CA CYS A 109 -3.89 5.30 -9.78
C CYS A 109 -3.25 6.54 -9.15
N PHE A 110 -3.91 7.10 -8.16
CA PHE A 110 -3.46 8.30 -7.46
C PHE A 110 -2.96 7.94 -6.07
N LEU A 111 -2.04 8.73 -5.54
CA LEU A 111 -1.61 8.64 -4.15
C LEU A 111 -1.17 9.99 -3.62
N GLU A 112 -1.18 10.11 -2.30
CA GLU A 112 -0.67 11.26 -1.58
C GLU A 112 0.46 10.78 -0.67
N VAL A 113 1.54 11.57 -0.60
CA VAL A 113 2.68 11.28 0.26
C VAL A 113 3.22 12.58 0.83
N ARG A 114 3.73 12.55 2.07
CA ARG A 114 4.34 13.74 2.67
C ARG A 114 5.48 14.23 1.78
N ASN A 115 5.50 15.53 1.54
CA ASN A 115 6.48 16.16 0.66
C ASN A 115 7.92 15.87 1.10
N SER A 116 8.16 15.77 2.40
CA SER A 116 9.48 15.46 2.97
C SER A 116 9.88 13.98 2.88
N ASN A 117 8.94 13.11 2.55
CA ASN A 117 9.23 11.67 2.48
C ASN A 117 9.94 11.31 1.17
N VAL A 118 11.21 11.70 1.08
CA VAL A 118 12.04 11.54 -0.12
C VAL A 118 12.15 10.08 -0.54
N LYS A 119 12.28 9.18 0.42
CA LYS A 119 12.42 7.74 0.17
C LYS A 119 11.17 7.15 -0.50
N ALA A 120 9.99 7.48 0.01
CA ALA A 120 8.74 7.02 -0.57
C ALA A 120 8.50 7.65 -1.95
N ARG A 121 8.79 8.94 -2.09
CA ARG A 121 8.66 9.64 -3.38
C ARG A 121 9.53 8.99 -4.44
N ALA A 122 10.79 8.70 -4.11
CA ALA A 122 11.72 8.02 -5.04
C ALA A 122 11.21 6.62 -5.42
N PHE A 123 10.63 5.88 -4.46
CA PHE A 123 10.03 4.58 -4.71
C PHE A 123 8.89 4.65 -5.72
N TYR A 124 7.96 5.60 -5.54
CA TYR A 124 6.85 5.77 -6.47
C TYR A 124 7.29 6.22 -7.85
N GLU A 125 8.24 7.15 -7.92
CA GLU A 125 8.80 7.62 -9.20
C GLU A 125 9.47 6.49 -9.97
N LYS A 126 10.19 5.62 -9.29
CA LYS A 126 10.81 4.43 -9.88
C LYS A 126 9.78 3.51 -10.53
N HIS A 127 8.57 3.44 -9.97
CA HIS A 127 7.52 2.56 -10.46
C HIS A 127 6.51 3.24 -11.39
N GLY A 128 6.87 4.39 -11.95
CA GLY A 128 6.09 5.03 -13.00
C GLY A 128 5.07 6.06 -12.53
N PHE A 129 5.03 6.35 -11.24
CA PHE A 129 4.22 7.47 -10.74
C PHE A 129 4.90 8.79 -11.04
N LYS A 130 4.12 9.79 -11.39
CA LYS A 130 4.61 11.13 -11.68
C LYS A 130 3.96 12.16 -10.77
N LEU A 131 4.78 13.06 -10.22
CA LEU A 131 4.29 14.19 -9.43
C LEU A 131 3.48 15.10 -10.35
N TYR A 132 2.24 15.41 -9.96
CA TYR A 132 1.39 16.31 -10.73
C TYR A 132 0.93 17.54 -9.96
N SER A 133 1.02 17.53 -8.63
CA SER A 133 0.62 18.68 -7.80
C SER A 133 1.20 18.59 -6.40
N ILE A 134 1.23 19.74 -5.72
CA ILE A 134 1.56 19.84 -4.29
C ILE A 134 0.34 20.46 -3.63
N ARG A 135 -0.20 19.79 -2.61
CA ARG A 135 -1.28 20.32 -1.79
C ARG A 135 -0.70 20.94 -0.53
N LYS A 136 -0.74 22.27 -0.46
CA LYS A 136 -0.15 23.02 0.66
C LYS A 136 -0.90 22.77 1.97
N LYS A 137 -0.15 22.63 3.06
CA LYS A 137 -0.67 22.47 4.43
C LYS A 137 -1.76 21.40 4.54
N TYR A 138 -1.54 20.28 3.86
CA TYR A 138 -2.53 19.21 3.80
C TYR A 138 -2.62 18.41 5.11
N TYR A 139 -1.47 18.09 5.72
CA TYR A 139 -1.42 17.31 6.95
C TYR A 139 -1.65 18.19 8.18
N ALA A 140 -2.11 17.57 9.27
CA ALA A 140 -2.45 18.28 10.50
C ALA A 140 -1.29 19.10 11.09
N ASP A 141 -0.05 18.66 10.87
CA ASP A 141 1.15 19.35 11.31
C ASP A 141 1.59 20.48 10.36
N GLY A 142 0.83 20.73 9.31
CA GLY A 142 1.10 21.79 8.34
C GLY A 142 1.99 21.38 7.18
N GLU A 143 2.42 20.13 7.11
CA GLU A 143 3.25 19.65 6.00
C GLU A 143 2.44 19.53 4.71
N ASP A 144 3.09 19.83 3.59
CA ASP A 144 2.51 19.69 2.25
C ASP A 144 2.41 18.22 1.84
N ALA A 145 1.43 17.91 1.01
CA ALA A 145 1.32 16.61 0.35
C ALA A 145 1.82 16.69 -1.08
N ALA A 146 2.66 15.74 -1.47
CA ALA A 146 3.03 15.52 -2.86
C ALA A 146 2.01 14.56 -3.47
N LEU A 147 1.37 14.96 -4.56
CA LEU A 147 0.34 14.20 -5.24
C LEU A 147 0.92 13.54 -6.49
N TYR A 148 0.83 12.21 -6.54
CA TYR A 148 1.38 11.39 -7.62
C TYR A 148 0.28 10.66 -8.38
N ARG A 149 0.56 10.41 -9.65
CA ARG A 149 -0.37 9.70 -10.53
C ARG A 149 0.38 8.68 -11.38
N PHE A 150 -0.16 7.47 -11.44
CA PHE A 150 0.24 6.43 -12.39
C PHE A 150 -0.83 6.33 -13.47
N SER A 151 -0.42 6.25 -14.74
CA SER A 151 -1.34 6.10 -15.87
C SER A 151 -0.91 4.92 -16.74
N ARG A 152 -1.86 4.07 -17.11
CA ARG A 152 -1.61 2.94 -18.01
C ARG A 152 -1.14 3.37 -19.39
N ARG A 153 -1.52 4.56 -19.84
CA ARG A 153 -1.11 5.10 -21.15
C ARG A 153 0.28 5.70 -21.14
N SER A 154 0.86 5.97 -20.00
CA SER A 154 2.19 6.56 -19.92
C SER A 154 3.23 5.54 -20.34
N PRO A 155 4.17 5.85 -21.25
CA PRO A 155 5.30 4.98 -21.53
C PRO A 155 6.12 4.82 -20.24
N ARG A 156 6.51 3.61 -19.97
CA ARG A 156 7.36 3.31 -18.82
C ARG A 156 8.80 3.70 -19.07
#